data_5693e5bff51fb84ea25d9ed7950c8be0
#
_entry.id   5693e5bff51fb84ea25d9ed7950c8be0
#
_cell.length_a   1.000
_cell.length_b   1.000
_cell.length_c   1.000
_cell.angle_alpha   90.00
_cell.angle_beta   90.00
_cell.angle_gamma   90.00
#
_symmetry.space_group_name_H-M   'P 1'
#
loop_
_entity.id
_entity.type
_entity.pdbx_description
1 polymer ?
#
loop_
_entity_poly.entity_id
_entity_poly.type
_entity_poly.pdbx_seq_one_letter_code
_entity_poly.pdbx_strand_id
1 'polypeptide(L)'
;MNRFRILLCPLLAVALAGSAPVAHAAERKTLRYALEIAETGFDPVEIYDIYSRDIVANIFDAPLRFAYLAAPGTVEPSTADGMPEMSSDYKTFTFHIKQGIYFTDDPAFQGKRRELTAADYVYSYKRIFDPHWNSPIYENFETFGVLGMQSLREAALKSGHFDYDQPVEGLKTLDRYTFQFRLSTPSPRFLQNFADASLMGAVAREVVEKYGEGIMAHPVGTGPFRLVEWHRSSSMVLERNPDYRNDIFHVTPDPSDPGAQEIARELDGKRLPLIDRVEISIIEESQPRWLSFLNGEADFLDVMPRDMADLALPNGKPAPNLVRKHIQVERVPQIDVTVALYNMDNPVIGGYSPQRVALRRAINLGFDTAEIIRTYYKFQAFPAQAISMPGVYGYDPKLRTENGLTSVARAKALLDQYGYVPRHGTRWRDNPDGSPLVIEISTEPDQRSRIWDEIYQKTLDALDIHCRFKVAKFPDQFKAARAGSYMSWSLGESATGPDPSDTLRMGYGPAAGADNLSRFKLAAYDEMYLKQNQIPDGPERLQLLRQMNALLIAYAPMKFIAHRYVIDMAYPWVRYYRHWPFVRADFWRYVDIDQGLKARTLRH
;
A
#
# COMPACT_ATOMS: atom_id res chain seq x y z
N MET A 1 29.20 41.48 -90.78
CA MET A 1 28.46 42.74 -90.96
C MET A 1 27.15 42.66 -90.23
N ASN A 2 26.84 43.69 -89.39
CA ASN A 2 25.60 44.05 -88.71
C ASN A 2 24.95 43.07 -87.76
N ARG A 3 25.12 43.27 -86.48
CA ARG A 3 24.45 44.14 -85.47
C ARG A 3 22.91 43.97 -85.42
N PHE A 4 22.41 43.44 -84.33
CA PHE A 4 21.36 44.16 -83.54
C PHE A 4 21.35 43.66 -82.07
N ARG A 5 21.49 44.58 -81.12
CA ARG A 5 21.35 44.40 -79.65
C ARG A 5 19.87 44.55 -79.32
N ILE A 6 19.34 43.68 -78.51
CA ILE A 6 18.09 43.91 -77.79
C ILE A 6 18.37 43.78 -76.31
N LEU A 7 18.15 44.89 -75.55
CA LEU A 7 18.15 44.93 -74.10
C LEU A 7 16.92 44.22 -73.53
N LEU A 8 17.08 43.32 -72.61
CA LEU A 8 16.01 42.85 -71.74
C LEU A 8 16.32 43.26 -70.29
N CYS A 9 15.40 44.08 -69.73
CA CYS A 9 15.34 44.40 -68.31
C CYS A 9 14.90 43.17 -67.50
N PRO A 10 15.53 42.86 -66.35
CA PRO A 10 14.96 41.87 -65.45
C PRO A 10 13.96 42.57 -64.49
N LEU A 11 12.71 42.13 -64.51
CA LEU A 11 11.71 42.37 -63.46
C LEU A 11 12.13 41.64 -62.19
N LEU A 12 12.41 42.38 -61.15
CA LEU A 12 12.69 41.88 -59.81
C LEU A 12 11.31 41.55 -59.16
N ALA A 13 10.91 40.27 -59.13
CA ALA A 13 9.76 39.78 -58.36
C ALA A 13 10.22 39.57 -56.88
N VAL A 14 9.86 40.50 -55.99
CA VAL A 14 10.01 40.34 -54.55
C VAL A 14 8.94 39.35 -54.09
N ALA A 15 9.34 38.08 -53.84
CA ALA A 15 8.51 37.09 -53.16
C ALA A 15 8.48 37.43 -51.67
N LEU A 16 7.38 38.01 -51.18
CA LEU A 16 7.05 38.05 -49.77
C LEU A 16 6.80 36.59 -49.30
N ALA A 17 7.82 35.95 -48.78
CA ALA A 17 7.67 34.71 -48.01
C ALA A 17 6.99 35.07 -46.69
N GLY A 18 5.70 34.93 -46.60
CA GLY A 18 4.96 34.98 -45.35
C GLY A 18 5.48 33.86 -44.44
N SER A 19 6.19 34.23 -43.37
CA SER A 19 6.51 33.31 -42.28
C SER A 19 5.21 32.90 -41.59
N ALA A 20 4.66 31.74 -41.97
CA ALA A 20 3.63 31.10 -41.19
C ALA A 20 4.20 30.86 -39.77
N PRO A 21 3.49 31.22 -38.70
CA PRO A 21 3.95 30.88 -37.37
C PRO A 21 4.04 29.35 -37.29
N VAL A 22 5.25 28.84 -37.07
CA VAL A 22 5.45 27.46 -36.68
C VAL A 22 4.74 27.32 -35.33
N ALA A 23 3.56 26.73 -35.35
CA ALA A 23 2.89 26.34 -34.13
C ALA A 23 3.85 25.39 -33.40
N HIS A 24 4.53 25.89 -32.38
CA HIS A 24 5.22 25.03 -31.46
C HIS A 24 4.15 24.12 -30.89
N ALA A 25 4.17 22.84 -31.28
CA ALA A 25 3.39 21.82 -30.58
C ALA A 25 3.75 21.96 -29.09
N ALA A 26 2.74 22.22 -28.28
CA ALA A 26 2.96 22.35 -26.84
C ALA A 26 3.72 21.10 -26.37
N GLU A 27 4.87 21.33 -25.74
CA GLU A 27 5.68 20.24 -25.24
C GLU A 27 4.82 19.38 -24.30
N ARG A 28 4.82 18.05 -24.50
CA ARG A 28 4.01 17.13 -23.70
C ARG A 28 4.43 17.20 -22.24
N LYS A 29 3.46 17.31 -21.34
CA LYS A 29 3.68 17.26 -19.91
C LYS A 29 4.03 15.83 -19.49
N THR A 30 5.31 15.58 -19.31
CA THR A 30 5.85 14.25 -18.99
C THR A 30 6.34 14.21 -17.56
N LEU A 31 5.83 13.24 -16.78
CA LEU A 31 6.36 12.85 -15.46
C LEU A 31 7.38 11.72 -15.69
N ARG A 32 8.61 11.91 -15.21
CA ARG A 32 9.66 10.87 -15.21
C ARG A 32 9.77 10.29 -13.81
N TYR A 33 9.66 8.98 -13.73
CA TYR A 33 9.52 8.24 -12.50
C TYR A 33 10.45 7.02 -12.48
N ALA A 34 11.04 6.68 -11.32
CA ALA A 34 11.89 5.51 -11.18
C ALA A 34 11.30 4.52 -10.17
N LEU A 35 11.04 3.28 -10.61
CA LEU A 35 10.66 2.17 -9.73
C LEU A 35 11.90 1.41 -9.25
N GLU A 36 11.84 0.92 -8.01
CA GLU A 36 12.95 0.16 -7.41
C GLU A 36 12.89 -1.35 -7.65
N ILE A 37 11.77 -1.86 -8.11
CA ILE A 37 11.58 -3.29 -8.44
C ILE A 37 10.80 -3.36 -9.74
N ALA A 38 11.14 -4.35 -10.56
CA ALA A 38 10.47 -4.61 -11.81
C ALA A 38 9.04 -5.13 -11.59
N GLU A 39 8.17 -4.79 -12.52
CA GLU A 39 6.79 -5.28 -12.60
C GLU A 39 6.73 -6.78 -12.89
N THR A 40 5.66 -7.43 -12.42
CA THR A 40 5.37 -8.84 -12.75
C THR A 40 4.39 -8.97 -13.91
N GLY A 41 3.52 -8.00 -14.11
CA GLY A 41 2.53 -7.95 -15.18
C GLY A 41 1.42 -6.94 -14.90
N PHE A 42 0.32 -7.00 -15.68
CA PHE A 42 -0.69 -5.94 -15.66
C PHE A 42 -2.14 -6.45 -15.61
N ASP A 43 -2.38 -7.67 -15.19
CA ASP A 43 -3.75 -8.17 -14.99
C ASP A 43 -4.19 -8.00 -13.51
N PRO A 44 -5.26 -7.23 -13.23
CA PRO A 44 -5.75 -6.99 -11.86
C PRO A 44 -5.99 -8.24 -11.02
N VAL A 45 -6.36 -9.36 -11.63
CA VAL A 45 -6.69 -10.58 -10.88
C VAL A 45 -5.46 -11.40 -10.46
N GLU A 46 -4.31 -11.23 -11.13
CA GLU A 46 -3.10 -12.04 -10.92
C GLU A 46 -1.96 -11.28 -10.21
N ILE A 47 -1.93 -9.92 -10.30
CA ILE A 47 -0.86 -9.15 -9.69
C ILE A 47 -0.94 -9.15 -8.17
N TYR A 48 0.23 -9.24 -7.54
CA TYR A 48 0.35 -9.17 -6.07
C TYR A 48 1.26 -8.02 -5.62
N ASP A 49 2.31 -7.74 -6.39
CA ASP A 49 3.33 -6.78 -6.02
C ASP A 49 2.85 -5.32 -6.19
N ILE A 50 3.37 -4.46 -5.32
CA ILE A 50 2.96 -3.06 -5.26
C ILE A 50 3.38 -2.26 -6.51
N TYR A 51 4.45 -2.65 -7.18
CA TYR A 51 5.00 -1.94 -8.35
C TYR A 51 4.15 -2.16 -9.59
N SER A 52 3.70 -3.39 -9.82
CA SER A 52 2.68 -3.70 -10.84
C SER A 52 1.36 -2.97 -10.54
N ARG A 53 0.94 -2.93 -9.27
CA ARG A 53 -0.28 -2.24 -8.84
C ARG A 53 -0.22 -0.74 -9.10
N ASP A 54 0.93 -0.08 -8.91
CA ASP A 54 1.11 1.35 -9.20
C ASP A 54 0.86 1.67 -10.69
N ILE A 55 1.18 0.74 -11.59
CA ILE A 55 0.93 0.90 -13.03
C ILE A 55 -0.53 0.60 -13.37
N VAL A 56 -1.04 -0.53 -12.89
CA VAL A 56 -2.37 -1.04 -13.21
C VAL A 56 -3.47 -0.10 -12.73
N ALA A 57 -3.31 0.54 -11.55
CA ALA A 57 -4.26 1.52 -11.02
C ALA A 57 -4.45 2.76 -11.93
N ASN A 58 -3.53 3.01 -12.86
CA ASN A 58 -3.62 4.11 -13.82
C ASN A 58 -4.17 3.68 -15.19
N ILE A 59 -4.26 2.36 -15.45
CA ILE A 59 -4.76 1.80 -16.71
C ILE A 59 -6.22 1.35 -16.57
N PHE A 60 -6.61 0.86 -15.40
CA PHE A 60 -7.95 0.37 -15.12
C PHE A 60 -8.72 1.31 -14.19
N ASP A 61 -10.03 1.15 -14.15
CA ASP A 61 -10.90 1.83 -13.20
C ASP A 61 -11.73 0.81 -12.41
N ALA A 62 -11.81 1.02 -11.10
CA ALA A 62 -12.76 0.38 -10.20
C ALA A 62 -14.06 1.20 -10.11
N PRO A 63 -15.16 0.64 -9.58
CA PRO A 63 -16.40 1.38 -9.37
C PRO A 63 -16.24 2.60 -8.47
N LEU A 64 -15.40 2.50 -7.45
CA LEU A 64 -15.08 3.53 -6.47
C LEU A 64 -13.58 3.86 -6.53
N ARG A 65 -13.17 4.92 -5.83
CA ARG A 65 -11.76 5.26 -5.57
C ARG A 65 -11.62 5.90 -4.19
N PHE A 66 -10.42 5.85 -3.64
CA PHE A 66 -10.12 6.68 -2.46
C PHE A 66 -10.00 8.14 -2.88
N ALA A 67 -10.69 9.01 -2.13
CA ALA A 67 -10.74 10.44 -2.45
C ALA A 67 -9.39 11.11 -2.13
N TYR A 68 -8.68 11.56 -3.15
CA TYR A 68 -7.41 12.28 -3.01
C TYR A 68 -7.63 13.57 -2.22
N LEU A 69 -6.81 13.82 -1.21
CA LEU A 69 -6.86 14.98 -0.29
C LEU A 69 -8.05 15.01 0.69
N ALA A 70 -8.98 14.07 0.64
CA ALA A 70 -10.02 13.93 1.66
C ALA A 70 -9.47 13.27 2.94
N ALA A 71 -10.27 13.21 4.01
CA ALA A 71 -9.88 12.44 5.19
C ALA A 71 -9.49 11.00 4.81
N PRO A 72 -8.38 10.44 5.34
CA PRO A 72 -7.87 9.12 4.97
C PRO A 72 -8.94 8.03 5.00
N GLY A 73 -8.99 7.21 3.95
CA GLY A 73 -9.99 6.14 3.81
C GLY A 73 -11.37 6.59 3.31
N THR A 74 -11.56 7.87 3.01
CA THR A 74 -12.78 8.34 2.35
C THR A 74 -12.87 7.77 0.94
N VAL A 75 -14.02 7.16 0.64
CA VAL A 75 -14.30 6.53 -0.67
C VAL A 75 -15.29 7.41 -1.44
N GLU A 76 -15.05 7.58 -2.74
CA GLU A 76 -15.92 8.33 -3.65
C GLU A 76 -16.21 7.55 -4.94
N PRO A 77 -17.29 7.88 -5.68
CA PRO A 77 -17.58 7.26 -6.96
C PRO A 77 -16.50 7.53 -8.02
N SER A 78 -16.06 6.47 -8.73
CA SER A 78 -15.18 6.55 -9.91
C SER A 78 -15.98 6.28 -11.18
N THR A 79 -16.16 5.03 -11.57
CA THR A 79 -17.06 4.67 -12.68
C THR A 79 -18.51 4.49 -12.21
N ALA A 80 -18.74 4.32 -10.91
CA ALA A 80 -20.10 4.27 -10.36
C ALA A 80 -20.81 5.63 -10.48
N ASP A 81 -22.09 5.60 -10.78
CA ASP A 81 -23.00 6.76 -10.82
C ASP A 81 -23.59 7.00 -9.42
N GLY A 82 -22.76 7.58 -8.54
CA GLY A 82 -23.04 7.74 -7.12
C GLY A 82 -22.49 6.62 -6.24
N MET A 83 -22.64 6.77 -4.93
CA MET A 83 -22.30 5.71 -3.97
C MET A 83 -23.27 4.54 -4.13
N PRO A 84 -22.78 3.28 -4.07
CA PRO A 84 -23.64 2.12 -4.17
C PRO A 84 -24.69 2.07 -3.07
N GLU A 85 -25.89 1.58 -3.41
CA GLU A 85 -26.93 1.31 -2.45
C GLU A 85 -26.52 0.15 -1.54
N MET A 86 -26.74 0.32 -0.25
CA MET A 86 -26.40 -0.67 0.77
C MET A 86 -27.62 -0.99 1.61
N SER A 87 -27.96 -2.27 1.75
CA SER A 87 -29.06 -2.70 2.62
C SER A 87 -28.76 -2.42 4.10
N SER A 88 -29.80 -2.23 4.91
CA SER A 88 -29.66 -1.94 6.33
C SER A 88 -29.01 -3.05 7.15
N ASP A 89 -28.99 -4.28 6.64
CA ASP A 89 -28.29 -5.44 7.23
C ASP A 89 -26.87 -5.62 6.72
N TYR A 90 -26.37 -4.70 5.86
CA TYR A 90 -25.02 -4.72 5.29
C TYR A 90 -24.68 -5.99 4.49
N LYS A 91 -25.68 -6.61 3.85
CA LYS A 91 -25.51 -7.84 3.07
C LYS A 91 -25.75 -7.67 1.57
N THR A 92 -26.46 -6.63 1.15
CA THR A 92 -26.75 -6.39 -0.26
C THR A 92 -26.17 -5.03 -0.67
N PHE A 93 -25.43 -5.03 -1.80
CA PHE A 93 -24.78 -3.85 -2.34
C PHE A 93 -25.09 -3.74 -3.83
N THR A 94 -25.72 -2.65 -4.24
CA THR A 94 -26.10 -2.41 -5.64
C THR A 94 -25.30 -1.26 -6.22
N PHE A 95 -24.59 -1.54 -7.33
CA PHE A 95 -23.73 -0.60 -8.02
C PHE A 95 -24.41 -0.18 -9.33
N HIS A 96 -24.49 1.13 -9.58
CA HIS A 96 -24.92 1.72 -10.83
C HIS A 96 -23.70 2.30 -11.54
N ILE A 97 -23.47 1.96 -12.81
CA ILE A 97 -22.29 2.37 -13.59
C ILE A 97 -22.67 3.51 -14.54
N LYS A 98 -21.81 4.54 -14.59
CA LYS A 98 -21.94 5.64 -15.55
C LYS A 98 -21.92 5.13 -16.98
N GLN A 99 -22.77 5.67 -17.84
CA GLN A 99 -22.79 5.39 -19.26
C GLN A 99 -21.67 6.16 -19.99
N GLY A 100 -21.26 5.69 -21.16
CA GLY A 100 -20.29 6.38 -22.02
C GLY A 100 -18.84 6.27 -21.57
N ILE A 101 -18.49 5.29 -20.73
CA ILE A 101 -17.12 4.94 -20.39
C ILE A 101 -16.65 3.84 -21.35
N TYR A 102 -15.46 3.99 -21.94
CA TYR A 102 -14.97 3.07 -22.96
C TYR A 102 -13.61 2.49 -22.58
N PHE A 103 -13.40 1.24 -22.94
CA PHE A 103 -12.07 0.63 -22.93
C PHE A 103 -11.19 1.26 -24.01
N THR A 104 -9.88 1.30 -23.78
CA THR A 104 -8.90 1.62 -24.82
C THR A 104 -9.01 0.63 -25.97
N ASP A 105 -8.73 1.09 -27.20
CA ASP A 105 -8.82 0.24 -28.39
C ASP A 105 -7.90 -0.97 -28.29
N ASP A 106 -8.44 -2.14 -28.66
CA ASP A 106 -7.71 -3.39 -28.79
C ASP A 106 -8.24 -4.22 -29.99
N PRO A 107 -7.37 -5.00 -30.65
CA PRO A 107 -7.78 -5.92 -31.69
C PRO A 107 -8.87 -6.94 -31.30
N ALA A 108 -9.06 -7.20 -29.99
CA ALA A 108 -10.17 -8.02 -29.50
C ALA A 108 -11.54 -7.43 -29.84
N PHE A 109 -11.64 -6.11 -29.95
CA PHE A 109 -12.88 -5.41 -30.23
C PHE A 109 -13.19 -5.25 -31.73
N GLN A 110 -12.33 -5.75 -32.62
CA GLN A 110 -12.54 -5.74 -34.07
C GLN A 110 -12.85 -4.35 -34.63
N GLY A 111 -12.19 -3.31 -34.12
CA GLY A 111 -12.35 -1.91 -34.52
C GLY A 111 -13.64 -1.23 -34.00
N LYS A 112 -14.36 -1.85 -33.08
CA LYS A 112 -15.56 -1.26 -32.46
C LYS A 112 -15.18 -0.65 -31.10
N ARG A 113 -15.69 0.55 -30.80
CA ARG A 113 -15.59 1.12 -29.47
C ARG A 113 -16.33 0.23 -28.48
N ARG A 114 -15.65 -0.21 -27.41
CA ARG A 114 -16.18 -1.12 -26.39
C ARG A 114 -16.52 -0.36 -25.12
N GLU A 115 -17.81 -0.21 -24.86
CA GLU A 115 -18.31 0.46 -23.66
C GLU A 115 -18.24 -0.44 -22.44
N LEU A 116 -17.82 0.12 -21.30
CA LEU A 116 -17.87 -0.52 -19.98
C LEU A 116 -19.31 -0.76 -19.55
N THR A 117 -19.60 -1.96 -19.09
CA THR A 117 -20.93 -2.37 -18.61
C THR A 117 -20.83 -3.08 -17.25
N ALA A 118 -21.97 -3.28 -16.60
CA ALA A 118 -22.05 -4.07 -15.36
C ALA A 118 -21.56 -5.52 -15.54
N ALA A 119 -21.73 -6.09 -16.73
CA ALA A 119 -21.26 -7.45 -17.03
C ALA A 119 -19.73 -7.57 -16.97
N ASP A 120 -18.98 -6.51 -17.29
CA ASP A 120 -17.52 -6.51 -17.24
C ASP A 120 -17.03 -6.59 -15.79
N TYR A 121 -17.68 -5.87 -14.88
CA TYR A 121 -17.39 -5.99 -13.45
C TYR A 121 -17.76 -7.36 -12.89
N VAL A 122 -18.94 -7.89 -13.24
CA VAL A 122 -19.35 -9.24 -12.80
C VAL A 122 -18.36 -10.29 -13.30
N TYR A 123 -17.93 -10.21 -14.57
CA TYR A 123 -16.91 -11.08 -15.13
C TYR A 123 -15.58 -10.98 -14.37
N SER A 124 -15.08 -9.75 -14.20
CA SER A 124 -13.81 -9.49 -13.49
C SER A 124 -13.81 -10.06 -12.06
N TYR A 125 -14.90 -9.88 -11.33
CA TYR A 125 -15.00 -10.37 -9.95
C TYR A 125 -15.22 -11.88 -9.87
N LYS A 126 -15.86 -12.51 -10.86
CA LYS A 126 -15.91 -13.97 -10.98
C LYS A 126 -14.51 -14.57 -11.18
N ARG A 127 -13.62 -13.89 -11.92
CA ARG A 127 -12.23 -14.32 -12.12
C ARG A 127 -11.45 -14.46 -10.81
N ILE A 128 -11.77 -13.69 -9.77
CA ILE A 128 -11.15 -13.82 -8.44
C ILE A 128 -11.37 -15.22 -7.85
N PHE A 129 -12.53 -15.82 -8.15
CA PHE A 129 -12.90 -17.14 -7.65
C PHE A 129 -12.49 -18.29 -8.60
N ASP A 130 -12.07 -18.00 -9.81
CA ASP A 130 -11.60 -19.04 -10.75
C ASP A 130 -10.24 -19.58 -10.29
N PRO A 131 -10.13 -20.89 -9.99
CA PRO A 131 -8.87 -21.51 -9.57
C PRO A 131 -7.73 -21.36 -10.58
N HIS A 132 -8.07 -21.20 -11.86
CA HIS A 132 -7.09 -21.05 -12.95
C HIS A 132 -6.18 -19.82 -12.76
N TRP A 133 -6.75 -18.67 -12.39
CA TRP A 133 -6.01 -17.42 -12.22
C TRP A 133 -5.24 -17.34 -10.90
N ASN A 134 -5.52 -18.22 -9.95
CA ASN A 134 -4.83 -18.25 -8.65
C ASN A 134 -4.74 -16.88 -7.96
N SER A 135 -5.85 -16.15 -7.96
CA SER A 135 -5.91 -14.77 -7.50
C SER A 135 -5.42 -14.60 -6.06
N PRO A 136 -4.47 -13.67 -5.79
CA PRO A 136 -3.94 -13.44 -4.45
C PRO A 136 -4.97 -12.84 -3.48
N ILE A 137 -6.06 -12.26 -4.00
CA ILE A 137 -7.14 -11.67 -3.19
C ILE A 137 -8.33 -12.59 -2.96
N TYR A 138 -8.26 -13.85 -3.46
CA TYR A 138 -9.34 -14.83 -3.31
C TYR A 138 -9.73 -15.02 -1.83
N GLU A 139 -8.76 -15.23 -0.94
CA GLU A 139 -9.03 -15.49 0.49
C GLU A 139 -9.80 -14.32 1.15
N ASN A 140 -9.52 -13.07 0.75
CA ASN A 140 -10.26 -11.91 1.25
C ASN A 140 -11.73 -11.97 0.80
N PHE A 141 -11.99 -12.29 -0.48
CA PHE A 141 -13.35 -12.40 -1.02
C PHE A 141 -14.11 -13.61 -0.50
N GLU A 142 -13.43 -14.71 -0.22
CA GLU A 142 -14.02 -15.89 0.44
C GLU A 142 -14.60 -15.53 1.80
N THR A 143 -13.88 -14.70 2.60
CA THR A 143 -14.32 -14.29 3.94
C THR A 143 -15.60 -13.46 3.94
N PHE A 144 -15.90 -12.73 2.86
CA PHE A 144 -17.16 -11.97 2.73
C PHE A 144 -18.36 -12.89 2.49
N GLY A 145 -18.14 -14.13 2.07
CA GLY A 145 -19.18 -15.10 1.84
C GLY A 145 -20.15 -14.71 0.72
N VAL A 146 -19.64 -14.36 -0.46
CA VAL A 146 -20.47 -14.04 -1.65
C VAL A 146 -21.28 -15.26 -2.03
N LEU A 147 -22.60 -15.15 -1.95
CA LEU A 147 -23.52 -16.30 -2.07
C LEU A 147 -23.37 -17.02 -3.41
N GLY A 148 -23.12 -18.34 -3.35
CA GLY A 148 -22.97 -19.23 -4.50
C GLY A 148 -21.59 -19.24 -5.17
N MET A 149 -20.70 -18.28 -4.87
CA MET A 149 -19.38 -18.21 -5.49
C MET A 149 -18.44 -19.34 -5.05
N GLN A 150 -18.49 -19.74 -3.79
CA GLN A 150 -17.70 -20.85 -3.29
C GLN A 150 -18.09 -22.18 -3.96
N SER A 151 -19.39 -22.43 -4.12
CA SER A 151 -19.88 -23.64 -4.81
C SER A 151 -19.45 -23.67 -6.28
N LEU A 152 -19.44 -22.51 -6.95
CA LEU A 152 -18.96 -22.39 -8.34
C LEU A 152 -17.45 -22.73 -8.44
N ARG A 153 -16.63 -22.21 -7.50
CA ARG A 153 -15.21 -22.56 -7.41
C ARG A 153 -14.99 -24.04 -7.15
N GLU A 154 -15.71 -24.64 -6.22
CA GLU A 154 -15.61 -26.07 -5.93
C GLU A 154 -15.99 -26.96 -7.12
N ALA A 155 -16.99 -26.55 -7.89
CA ALA A 155 -17.34 -27.23 -9.15
C ALA A 155 -16.19 -27.12 -10.17
N ALA A 156 -15.57 -25.93 -10.29
CA ALA A 156 -14.42 -25.71 -11.18
C ALA A 156 -13.20 -26.56 -10.77
N LEU A 157 -12.90 -26.66 -9.47
CA LEU A 157 -11.82 -27.52 -8.97
C LEU A 157 -12.03 -29.01 -9.30
N LYS A 158 -13.29 -29.45 -9.38
CA LYS A 158 -13.63 -30.85 -9.72
C LYS A 158 -13.64 -31.11 -11.24
N SER A 159 -14.11 -30.14 -12.03
CA SER A 159 -14.27 -30.29 -13.48
C SER A 159 -13.06 -29.83 -14.29
N GLY A 160 -12.17 -29.00 -13.70
CA GLY A 160 -11.10 -28.31 -14.41
C GLY A 160 -11.57 -27.12 -15.24
N HIS A 161 -12.84 -26.70 -15.10
CA HIS A 161 -13.42 -25.61 -15.88
C HIS A 161 -14.31 -24.70 -15.02
N PHE A 162 -14.07 -23.38 -15.08
CA PHE A 162 -14.89 -22.40 -14.39
C PHE A 162 -15.95 -21.82 -15.35
N ASP A 163 -17.22 -22.03 -15.02
CA ASP A 163 -18.33 -21.56 -15.84
C ASP A 163 -18.70 -20.09 -15.49
N TYR A 164 -18.18 -19.15 -16.28
CA TYR A 164 -18.48 -17.72 -16.14
C TYR A 164 -19.93 -17.36 -16.40
N ASP A 165 -20.65 -18.16 -17.17
CA ASP A 165 -22.03 -17.88 -17.56
C ASP A 165 -23.04 -18.47 -16.56
N GLN A 166 -22.60 -19.34 -15.64
CA GLN A 166 -23.44 -19.87 -14.57
C GLN A 166 -23.95 -18.75 -13.67
N PRO A 167 -25.28 -18.55 -13.52
CA PRO A 167 -25.85 -17.60 -12.61
C PRO A 167 -25.50 -17.94 -11.15
N VAL A 168 -25.12 -16.91 -10.37
CA VAL A 168 -24.91 -17.04 -8.91
C VAL A 168 -25.74 -16.00 -8.19
N GLU A 169 -26.25 -16.37 -7.01
CA GLU A 169 -27.11 -15.47 -6.22
C GLU A 169 -26.36 -14.24 -5.72
N GLY A 170 -25.08 -14.43 -5.33
CA GLY A 170 -24.27 -13.42 -4.66
C GLY A 170 -23.61 -12.41 -5.57
N LEU A 171 -23.57 -12.62 -6.91
CA LEU A 171 -22.97 -11.70 -7.85
C LEU A 171 -23.68 -11.79 -9.20
N LYS A 172 -24.41 -10.76 -9.57
CA LYS A 172 -25.22 -10.76 -10.78
C LYS A 172 -25.35 -9.37 -11.42
N THR A 173 -25.50 -9.36 -12.72
CA THR A 173 -25.94 -8.22 -13.50
C THR A 173 -27.47 -8.10 -13.40
N LEU A 174 -27.99 -6.95 -13.02
CA LEU A 174 -29.44 -6.68 -12.98
C LEU A 174 -29.93 -6.07 -14.30
N ASP A 175 -29.13 -5.18 -14.89
CA ASP A 175 -29.31 -4.60 -16.22
C ASP A 175 -27.94 -4.20 -16.79
N ARG A 176 -27.90 -3.52 -17.97
CA ARG A 176 -26.68 -3.16 -18.67
C ARG A 176 -25.67 -2.39 -17.81
N TYR A 177 -26.14 -1.58 -16.86
CA TYR A 177 -25.33 -0.69 -16.06
C TYR A 177 -25.48 -0.92 -14.54
N THR A 178 -26.17 -1.98 -14.14
CA THR A 178 -26.43 -2.27 -12.73
C THR A 178 -25.98 -3.68 -12.37
N PHE A 179 -25.14 -3.82 -11.34
CA PHE A 179 -24.78 -5.12 -10.77
C PHE A 179 -24.94 -5.12 -9.26
N GLN A 180 -25.06 -6.31 -8.69
CA GLN A 180 -25.37 -6.46 -7.28
C GLN A 180 -24.52 -7.58 -6.65
N PHE A 181 -24.01 -7.27 -5.44
CA PHE A 181 -23.47 -8.27 -4.51
C PHE A 181 -24.49 -8.64 -3.44
N ARG A 182 -24.48 -9.94 -3.04
CA ARG A 182 -25.18 -10.43 -1.85
C ARG A 182 -24.25 -11.33 -1.05
N LEU A 183 -24.13 -11.01 0.26
CA LEU A 183 -23.21 -11.66 1.19
C LEU A 183 -23.98 -12.52 2.20
N SER A 184 -23.33 -13.57 2.71
CA SER A 184 -23.88 -14.39 3.80
C SER A 184 -23.77 -13.70 5.16
N THR A 185 -22.73 -12.86 5.36
CA THR A 185 -22.45 -12.15 6.61
C THR A 185 -22.52 -10.63 6.43
N PRO A 186 -22.93 -9.85 7.46
CA PRO A 186 -22.88 -8.40 7.38
C PRO A 186 -21.46 -7.87 7.17
N SER A 187 -21.28 -6.93 6.24
CA SER A 187 -19.98 -6.30 5.97
C SER A 187 -20.14 -4.79 5.74
N PRO A 188 -20.21 -3.97 6.80
CA PRO A 188 -20.45 -2.52 6.68
C PRO A 188 -19.39 -1.77 5.85
N ARG A 189 -18.18 -2.34 5.70
CA ARG A 189 -17.04 -1.74 4.98
C ARG A 189 -16.74 -2.42 3.65
N PHE A 190 -17.64 -3.27 3.17
CA PHE A 190 -17.47 -4.00 1.90
C PHE A 190 -17.12 -3.08 0.73
N LEU A 191 -17.71 -1.88 0.69
CA LEU A 191 -17.48 -0.92 -0.39
C LEU A 191 -16.03 -0.42 -0.48
N GLN A 192 -15.27 -0.40 0.61
CA GLN A 192 -13.86 0.05 0.60
C GLN A 192 -12.99 -0.82 -0.30
N ASN A 193 -13.32 -2.12 -0.45
CA ASN A 193 -12.58 -3.03 -1.33
C ASN A 193 -12.65 -2.62 -2.80
N PHE A 194 -13.68 -1.90 -3.21
CA PHE A 194 -13.91 -1.49 -4.60
C PHE A 194 -13.30 -0.12 -4.94
N ALA A 195 -12.47 0.42 -4.03
CA ALA A 195 -11.77 1.70 -4.24
C ALA A 195 -10.34 1.53 -4.80
N ASP A 196 -9.86 0.31 -4.93
CA ASP A 196 -8.53 0.01 -5.48
C ASP A 196 -8.62 -0.46 -6.94
N ALA A 197 -8.34 0.42 -7.87
CA ALA A 197 -8.41 0.11 -9.31
C ALA A 197 -7.38 -0.94 -9.75
N SER A 198 -6.29 -1.11 -9.01
CA SER A 198 -5.27 -2.11 -9.32
C SER A 198 -5.75 -3.55 -9.13
N LEU A 199 -6.73 -3.77 -8.26
CA LEU A 199 -7.27 -5.09 -7.93
C LEU A 199 -8.72 -5.27 -8.38
N MET A 200 -9.49 -4.16 -8.40
CA MET A 200 -10.93 -4.17 -8.69
C MET A 200 -11.28 -3.54 -10.04
N GLY A 201 -10.28 -3.27 -10.87
CA GLY A 201 -10.48 -2.73 -12.20
C GLY A 201 -11.22 -3.72 -13.12
N ALA A 202 -12.13 -3.20 -13.95
CA ALA A 202 -12.85 -4.02 -14.92
C ALA A 202 -11.94 -4.42 -16.08
N VAL A 203 -12.02 -5.68 -16.50
CA VAL A 203 -11.44 -6.21 -17.74
C VAL A 203 -12.54 -6.64 -18.69
N ALA A 204 -12.34 -6.44 -19.98
CA ALA A 204 -13.27 -6.92 -20.99
C ALA A 204 -13.05 -8.41 -21.25
N ARG A 205 -14.12 -9.22 -21.22
CA ARG A 205 -14.07 -10.67 -21.43
C ARG A 205 -13.39 -11.04 -22.74
N GLU A 206 -13.67 -10.30 -23.79
CA GLU A 206 -13.12 -10.53 -25.15
C GLU A 206 -11.59 -10.40 -25.19
N VAL A 207 -11.03 -9.52 -24.36
CA VAL A 207 -9.58 -9.32 -24.24
C VAL A 207 -8.95 -10.52 -23.53
N VAL A 208 -9.54 -10.94 -22.39
CA VAL A 208 -9.07 -12.11 -21.63
C VAL A 208 -9.15 -13.37 -22.48
N GLU A 209 -10.27 -13.62 -23.16
CA GLU A 209 -10.45 -14.79 -24.03
C GLU A 209 -9.47 -14.81 -25.22
N LYS A 210 -9.14 -13.63 -25.75
CA LYS A 210 -8.18 -13.51 -26.87
C LYS A 210 -6.75 -13.81 -26.46
N TYR A 211 -6.30 -13.28 -25.32
CA TYR A 211 -4.90 -13.36 -24.91
C TYR A 211 -4.61 -14.52 -23.94
N GLY A 212 -5.62 -15.07 -23.25
CA GLY A 212 -5.46 -16.17 -22.31
C GLY A 212 -4.34 -15.90 -21.32
N GLU A 213 -3.39 -16.82 -21.17
CA GLU A 213 -2.20 -16.68 -20.30
C GLU A 213 -1.34 -15.44 -20.62
N GLY A 214 -1.47 -14.86 -21.81
CA GLY A 214 -0.76 -13.65 -22.20
C GLY A 214 -1.41 -12.36 -21.70
N ILE A 215 -2.54 -12.41 -21.01
CA ILE A 215 -3.28 -11.23 -20.53
C ILE A 215 -2.43 -10.28 -19.68
N MET A 216 -1.48 -10.82 -18.92
CA MET A 216 -0.51 -10.06 -18.11
C MET A 216 0.32 -9.05 -18.93
N ALA A 217 0.38 -9.19 -20.26
CA ALA A 217 1.10 -8.29 -21.16
C ALA A 217 0.17 -7.38 -21.99
N HIS A 218 -1.13 -7.49 -21.83
CA HIS A 218 -2.14 -6.79 -22.64
C HIS A 218 -3.14 -6.01 -21.77
N PRO A 219 -2.69 -4.95 -21.05
CA PRO A 219 -3.56 -4.17 -20.19
C PRO A 219 -4.48 -3.26 -21.01
N VAL A 220 -5.74 -3.65 -21.14
CA VAL A 220 -6.80 -2.91 -21.84
C VAL A 220 -7.82 -2.46 -20.82
N GLY A 221 -7.76 -1.20 -20.40
CA GLY A 221 -8.59 -0.64 -19.34
C GLY A 221 -9.35 0.61 -19.78
N THR A 222 -10.05 1.20 -18.81
CA THR A 222 -10.85 2.42 -18.98
C THR A 222 -10.20 3.63 -18.29
N GLY A 223 -9.03 3.43 -17.68
CA GLY A 223 -8.33 4.42 -16.86
C GLY A 223 -7.73 5.59 -17.63
N PRO A 224 -7.12 6.55 -16.88
CA PRO A 224 -6.61 7.80 -17.45
C PRO A 224 -5.40 7.63 -18.38
N PHE A 225 -4.69 6.51 -18.29
CA PHE A 225 -3.52 6.23 -19.11
C PHE A 225 -3.64 4.86 -19.79
N ARG A 226 -2.84 4.68 -20.84
CA ARG A 226 -2.64 3.41 -21.55
C ARG A 226 -1.15 3.11 -21.67
N LEU A 227 -0.77 1.85 -21.57
CA LEU A 227 0.61 1.41 -21.82
C LEU A 227 0.88 1.45 -23.33
N VAL A 228 1.94 2.15 -23.75
CA VAL A 228 2.31 2.29 -25.18
C VAL A 228 3.66 1.67 -25.50
N GLU A 229 4.58 1.61 -24.52
CA GLU A 229 5.87 0.95 -24.65
C GLU A 229 6.15 0.16 -23.37
N TRP A 230 6.64 -1.07 -23.54
CA TRP A 230 7.07 -1.91 -22.41
C TRP A 230 8.32 -2.70 -22.78
N HIS A 231 9.39 -2.37 -22.10
CA HIS A 231 10.64 -3.13 -22.11
C HIS A 231 10.80 -3.78 -20.75
N ARG A 232 10.39 -5.04 -20.64
CA ARG A 232 10.29 -5.78 -19.38
C ARG A 232 11.52 -5.61 -18.51
N SER A 233 11.33 -5.29 -17.23
CA SER A 233 12.38 -5.05 -16.24
C SER A 233 13.36 -3.93 -16.60
N SER A 234 12.99 -3.01 -17.48
CA SER A 234 13.85 -1.91 -17.92
C SER A 234 13.12 -0.56 -17.93
N SER A 235 12.08 -0.45 -18.75
CA SER A 235 11.35 0.82 -18.88
C SER A 235 9.95 0.62 -19.41
N MET A 236 9.08 1.59 -19.08
CA MET A 236 7.70 1.65 -19.58
C MET A 236 7.32 3.07 -19.92
N VAL A 237 6.41 3.20 -20.88
CA VAL A 237 5.82 4.47 -21.23
C VAL A 237 4.30 4.33 -21.23
N LEU A 238 3.67 5.20 -20.46
CA LEU A 238 2.22 5.38 -20.50
C LEU A 238 1.89 6.74 -21.10
N GLU A 239 0.84 6.77 -21.93
CA GLU A 239 0.28 8.00 -22.47
C GLU A 239 -1.16 8.20 -21.97
N ARG A 240 -1.58 9.47 -21.90
CA ARG A 240 -2.98 9.80 -21.62
C ARG A 240 -3.89 9.00 -22.54
N ASN A 241 -4.89 8.36 -21.99
CA ASN A 241 -5.94 7.70 -22.74
C ASN A 241 -6.79 8.76 -23.48
N PRO A 242 -6.82 8.78 -24.81
CA PRO A 242 -7.56 9.78 -25.58
C PRO A 242 -9.08 9.68 -25.37
N ASP A 243 -9.57 8.48 -25.06
CA ASP A 243 -10.98 8.18 -24.82
C ASP A 243 -11.37 8.25 -23.33
N TYR A 244 -10.44 8.71 -22.46
CA TYR A 244 -10.74 8.83 -21.05
C TYR A 244 -11.91 9.78 -20.81
N ARG A 245 -12.81 9.36 -19.94
CA ARG A 245 -14.03 10.11 -19.60
C ARG A 245 -13.72 11.54 -19.13
N ASN A 246 -14.74 12.38 -19.09
CA ASN A 246 -14.63 13.72 -18.52
C ASN A 246 -14.64 13.63 -16.99
N ASP A 247 -13.47 13.37 -16.40
CA ASP A 247 -13.26 13.29 -14.95
C ASP A 247 -12.84 14.67 -14.43
N ILE A 248 -13.74 15.34 -13.71
CA ILE A 248 -13.49 16.67 -13.13
C ILE A 248 -13.20 16.50 -11.64
N PHE A 249 -12.10 17.09 -11.19
CA PHE A 249 -11.71 17.02 -9.79
C PHE A 249 -12.59 17.90 -8.91
N HIS A 250 -13.21 17.29 -7.92
CA HIS A 250 -13.92 17.94 -6.83
C HIS A 250 -13.74 17.09 -5.57
N VAL A 251 -13.35 17.72 -4.46
CA VAL A 251 -13.17 17.00 -3.19
C VAL A 251 -13.48 17.91 -2.01
N THR A 252 -13.97 17.35 -0.91
CA THR A 252 -13.95 17.98 0.41
C THR A 252 -12.63 17.59 1.09
N PRO A 253 -11.66 18.51 1.18
CA PRO A 253 -10.34 18.17 1.69
C PRO A 253 -10.35 17.90 3.19
N ASP A 254 -9.34 17.15 3.67
CA ASP A 254 -9.14 16.92 5.09
C ASP A 254 -8.98 18.26 5.84
N PRO A 255 -9.87 18.59 6.78
CA PRO A 255 -9.80 19.83 7.54
C PRO A 255 -8.57 19.94 8.44
N SER A 256 -7.90 18.82 8.73
CA SER A 256 -6.70 18.77 9.56
C SER A 256 -5.40 19.00 8.76
N ASP A 257 -5.44 18.99 7.42
CA ASP A 257 -4.26 19.17 6.55
C ASP A 257 -4.37 20.47 5.72
N PRO A 258 -3.72 21.58 6.13
CA PRO A 258 -3.73 22.84 5.37
C PRO A 258 -3.14 22.72 3.96
N GLY A 259 -2.14 21.84 3.75
CA GLY A 259 -1.54 21.61 2.44
C GLY A 259 -2.51 20.93 1.49
N ALA A 260 -3.26 19.94 1.98
CA ALA A 260 -4.33 19.28 1.23
C ALA A 260 -5.43 20.28 0.83
N GLN A 261 -5.81 21.20 1.73
CA GLN A 261 -6.81 22.24 1.45
C GLN A 261 -6.34 23.23 0.37
N GLU A 262 -5.05 23.60 0.37
CA GLU A 262 -4.48 24.49 -0.66
C GLU A 262 -4.48 23.81 -2.04
N ILE A 263 -3.97 22.58 -2.12
CA ILE A 263 -3.92 21.81 -3.36
C ILE A 263 -5.34 21.55 -3.88
N ALA A 264 -6.29 21.20 -3.01
CA ALA A 264 -7.67 20.96 -3.40
C ALA A 264 -8.32 22.19 -4.03
N ARG A 265 -8.08 23.40 -3.49
CA ARG A 265 -8.58 24.65 -4.08
C ARG A 265 -7.99 24.93 -5.46
N GLU A 266 -6.72 24.60 -5.68
CA GLU A 266 -6.07 24.81 -6.98
C GLU A 266 -6.51 23.76 -8.01
N LEU A 267 -6.86 22.55 -7.58
CA LEU A 267 -7.33 21.46 -8.45
C LEU A 267 -8.81 21.54 -8.78
N ASP A 268 -9.63 22.20 -7.95
CA ASP A 268 -11.09 22.21 -8.11
C ASP A 268 -11.51 22.64 -9.51
N GLY A 269 -12.40 21.86 -10.14
CA GLY A 269 -12.89 22.08 -11.50
C GLY A 269 -11.90 21.69 -12.63
N LYS A 270 -10.70 21.20 -12.33
CA LYS A 270 -9.75 20.75 -13.37
C LYS A 270 -10.13 19.37 -13.90
N ARG A 271 -9.98 19.20 -15.22
CA ARG A 271 -10.15 17.90 -15.88
C ARG A 271 -8.89 17.04 -15.71
N LEU A 272 -9.07 15.83 -15.23
CA LEU A 272 -8.01 14.84 -15.07
C LEU A 272 -7.84 13.95 -16.32
N PRO A 273 -6.65 13.34 -16.53
CA PRO A 273 -5.39 13.61 -15.87
C PRO A 273 -4.77 14.93 -16.33
N LEU A 274 -3.87 15.53 -15.51
CA LEU A 274 -3.25 16.81 -15.83
C LEU A 274 -1.99 16.69 -16.69
N ILE A 275 -1.33 15.52 -16.66
CA ILE A 275 -0.15 15.20 -17.48
C ILE A 275 -0.52 14.36 -18.71
N ASP A 276 0.37 14.37 -19.70
CA ASP A 276 0.14 13.69 -20.98
C ASP A 276 0.85 12.34 -21.09
N ARG A 277 1.95 12.17 -20.32
CA ARG A 277 2.84 11.02 -20.44
C ARG A 277 3.52 10.72 -19.11
N VAL A 278 3.73 9.44 -18.83
CA VAL A 278 4.58 8.96 -17.73
C VAL A 278 5.66 8.07 -18.32
N GLU A 279 6.92 8.39 -18.01
CA GLU A 279 8.08 7.59 -18.40
C GLU A 279 8.64 6.95 -17.13
N ILE A 280 8.68 5.63 -17.11
CA ILE A 280 9.11 4.82 -15.97
C ILE A 280 10.40 4.11 -16.33
N SER A 281 11.42 4.28 -15.48
CA SER A 281 12.67 3.52 -15.52
C SER A 281 12.74 2.56 -14.34
N ILE A 282 13.21 1.33 -14.55
CA ILE A 282 13.48 0.38 -13.46
C ILE A 282 14.93 0.57 -13.02
N ILE A 283 15.13 1.03 -11.79
CA ILE A 283 16.46 1.26 -11.20
C ILE A 283 16.48 0.61 -9.81
N GLU A 284 16.87 -0.65 -9.75
CA GLU A 284 16.80 -1.48 -8.54
C GLU A 284 17.79 -1.02 -7.45
N GLU A 285 19.00 -0.61 -7.86
CA GLU A 285 20.02 -0.21 -6.91
C GLU A 285 19.76 1.18 -6.32
N SER A 286 19.86 1.29 -5.01
CA SER A 286 19.56 2.52 -4.23
C SER A 286 20.39 3.72 -4.69
N GLN A 287 21.70 3.53 -4.86
CA GLN A 287 22.61 4.63 -5.22
C GLN A 287 22.38 5.15 -6.65
N PRO A 288 22.29 4.32 -7.71
CA PRO A 288 21.92 4.78 -9.04
C PRO A 288 20.56 5.50 -9.07
N ARG A 289 19.55 4.98 -8.39
CA ARG A 289 18.21 5.61 -8.32
C ARG A 289 18.27 6.98 -7.65
N TRP A 290 19.01 7.10 -6.55
CA TRP A 290 19.27 8.38 -5.89
C TRP A 290 20.00 9.38 -6.79
N LEU A 291 21.03 8.94 -7.51
CA LEU A 291 21.79 9.80 -8.44
C LEU A 291 20.96 10.23 -9.65
N SER A 292 20.15 9.35 -10.22
CA SER A 292 19.21 9.67 -11.31
C SER A 292 18.26 10.81 -10.88
N PHE A 293 17.72 10.74 -9.65
CA PHE A 293 16.92 11.84 -9.10
C PHE A 293 17.76 13.12 -8.93
N LEU A 294 18.93 13.06 -8.30
CA LEU A 294 19.77 14.25 -8.08
C LEU A 294 20.21 14.93 -9.39
N ASN A 295 20.40 14.17 -10.47
CA ASN A 295 20.77 14.67 -11.80
C ASN A 295 19.58 15.23 -12.58
N GLY A 296 18.34 15.10 -12.06
CA GLY A 296 17.13 15.56 -12.73
C GLY A 296 16.68 14.66 -13.88
N GLU A 297 17.13 13.41 -13.92
CA GLU A 297 16.65 12.39 -14.87
C GLU A 297 15.27 11.86 -14.48
N ALA A 298 14.98 11.76 -13.16
CA ALA A 298 13.66 11.56 -12.60
C ALA A 298 13.12 12.87 -12.01
N ASP A 299 11.85 13.16 -12.20
CA ASP A 299 11.16 14.34 -11.66
C ASP A 299 10.67 14.10 -10.22
N PHE A 300 10.50 12.83 -9.86
CA PHE A 300 9.93 12.35 -8.62
C PHE A 300 10.68 11.11 -8.12
N LEU A 301 10.90 11.04 -6.81
CA LEU A 301 11.47 9.90 -6.11
C LEU A 301 10.49 9.42 -5.05
N ASP A 302 9.80 8.33 -5.33
CA ASP A 302 8.95 7.62 -4.40
C ASP A 302 9.81 6.79 -3.43
N VAL A 303 9.52 6.88 -2.14
CA VAL A 303 10.22 6.13 -1.10
C VAL A 303 11.74 6.27 -1.20
N MET A 304 12.26 7.42 -0.76
CA MET A 304 13.71 7.66 -0.67
C MET A 304 14.44 6.47 -0.04
N PRO A 305 15.52 5.95 -0.66
CA PRO A 305 16.28 4.84 -0.11
C PRO A 305 16.82 5.15 1.29
N ARG A 306 16.63 4.23 2.25
CA ARG A 306 17.06 4.43 3.64
C ARG A 306 18.55 4.65 3.78
N ASP A 307 19.35 3.98 2.96
CA ASP A 307 20.80 4.09 2.95
C ASP A 307 21.27 5.52 2.63
N MET A 308 20.39 6.30 1.95
CA MET A 308 20.63 7.70 1.62
C MET A 308 20.12 8.68 2.70
N ALA A 309 19.47 8.18 3.76
CA ALA A 309 18.83 9.03 4.76
C ALA A 309 19.81 10.00 5.45
N ASP A 310 21.00 9.55 5.82
CA ASP A 310 22.01 10.40 6.47
C ASP A 310 22.57 11.48 5.51
N LEU A 311 22.57 11.20 4.19
CA LEU A 311 22.99 12.14 3.14
C LEU A 311 21.90 13.12 2.74
N ALA A 312 20.67 12.61 2.60
CA ALA A 312 19.52 13.39 2.14
C ALA A 312 18.90 14.23 3.27
N LEU A 313 18.84 13.68 4.48
CA LEU A 313 18.16 14.27 5.63
C LEU A 313 19.04 14.22 6.90
N PRO A 314 20.22 14.86 6.91
CA PRO A 314 21.07 14.90 8.09
C PRO A 314 20.30 15.49 9.30
N ASN A 315 20.24 14.71 10.39
CA ASN A 315 19.44 15.03 11.57
C ASN A 315 17.93 15.26 11.27
N GLY A 316 17.39 14.58 10.25
CA GLY A 316 15.98 14.67 9.86
C GLY A 316 15.59 15.94 9.09
N LYS A 317 16.55 16.75 8.64
CA LYS A 317 16.33 17.98 7.83
C LYS A 317 16.91 17.83 6.44
N PRO A 318 16.26 18.39 5.40
CA PRO A 318 16.80 18.34 4.03
C PRO A 318 18.23 18.89 3.94
N ALA A 319 19.09 18.17 3.23
CA ALA A 319 20.48 18.58 3.01
C ALA A 319 20.56 19.90 2.21
N PRO A 320 21.62 20.73 2.38
CA PRO A 320 21.73 22.04 1.73
C PRO A 320 21.64 22.02 0.20
N ASN A 321 22.09 20.94 -0.45
CA ASN A 321 21.97 20.76 -1.90
C ASN A 321 20.52 20.58 -2.35
N LEU A 322 19.69 19.84 -1.58
CA LEU A 322 18.26 19.68 -1.85
C LEU A 322 17.50 20.99 -1.65
N VAL A 323 17.84 21.73 -0.58
CA VAL A 323 17.26 23.06 -0.31
C VAL A 323 17.57 24.02 -1.45
N ARG A 324 18.82 24.09 -1.94
CA ARG A 324 19.21 24.96 -3.06
C ARG A 324 18.48 24.62 -4.36
N LYS A 325 18.14 23.36 -4.59
CA LYS A 325 17.35 22.90 -5.75
C LYS A 325 15.85 23.04 -5.53
N HIS A 326 15.42 23.59 -4.39
CA HIS A 326 14.01 23.68 -3.99
C HIS A 326 13.26 22.35 -4.06
N ILE A 327 13.95 21.24 -3.76
CA ILE A 327 13.32 19.92 -3.72
C ILE A 327 12.24 19.91 -2.64
N GLN A 328 11.05 19.52 -3.04
CA GLN A 328 9.95 19.27 -2.13
C GLN A 328 10.20 17.93 -1.42
N VAL A 329 10.07 17.91 -0.12
CA VAL A 329 10.27 16.70 0.71
C VAL A 329 9.00 16.45 1.49
N GLU A 330 8.28 15.41 1.14
CA GLU A 330 7.13 14.90 1.87
C GLU A 330 7.60 13.83 2.85
N ARG A 331 7.30 14.02 4.13
CA ARG A 331 7.60 13.05 5.18
C ARG A 331 6.34 12.71 5.92
N VAL A 332 5.79 11.54 5.63
CA VAL A 332 4.49 11.11 6.16
C VAL A 332 4.60 9.78 6.89
N PRO A 333 3.77 9.54 7.92
CA PRO A 333 3.67 8.23 8.55
C PRO A 333 3.29 7.16 7.54
N GLN A 334 4.05 6.08 7.48
CA GLN A 334 3.67 4.89 6.73
C GLN A 334 2.59 4.13 7.51
N ILE A 335 1.69 3.46 6.80
CA ILE A 335 0.61 2.68 7.38
C ILE A 335 1.16 1.31 7.77
N ASP A 336 2.07 1.31 8.73
CA ASP A 336 2.75 0.10 9.20
C ASP A 336 3.05 0.13 10.70
N VAL A 337 3.46 -1.03 11.22
CA VAL A 337 4.03 -1.16 12.55
C VAL A 337 5.14 -2.22 12.54
N THR A 338 6.27 -1.92 13.16
CA THR A 338 7.28 -2.94 13.45
C THR A 338 6.98 -3.56 14.80
N VAL A 339 6.96 -4.89 14.84
CA VAL A 339 6.65 -5.67 16.05
C VAL A 339 7.75 -6.65 16.40
N ALA A 340 7.95 -6.90 17.69
CA ALA A 340 8.67 -8.07 18.20
C ALA A 340 7.64 -9.07 18.74
N LEU A 341 7.53 -10.23 18.11
CA LEU A 341 6.56 -11.27 18.43
C LEU A 341 7.11 -12.22 19.51
N TYR A 342 6.24 -12.69 20.37
CA TYR A 342 6.50 -13.77 21.32
C TYR A 342 5.54 -14.93 21.04
N ASN A 343 6.08 -16.12 20.81
CA ASN A 343 5.26 -17.30 20.58
C ASN A 343 4.56 -17.73 21.89
N MET A 344 3.25 -17.57 21.95
CA MET A 344 2.44 -17.86 23.13
C MET A 344 2.32 -19.38 23.44
N ASP A 345 2.66 -20.24 22.51
CA ASP A 345 2.74 -21.69 22.74
C ASP A 345 4.13 -22.13 23.23
N ASN A 346 5.14 -21.22 23.27
CA ASN A 346 6.50 -21.55 23.73
C ASN A 346 6.54 -21.74 25.27
N PRO A 347 7.19 -22.80 25.79
CA PRO A 347 7.18 -23.11 27.23
C PRO A 347 7.95 -22.10 28.10
N VAL A 348 8.87 -21.29 27.53
CA VAL A 348 9.65 -20.30 28.28
C VAL A 348 8.97 -18.94 28.28
N ILE A 349 8.67 -18.38 27.12
CA ILE A 349 8.15 -17.00 26.98
C ILE A 349 6.62 -16.95 26.85
N GLY A 350 6.00 -18.05 26.41
CA GLY A 350 4.56 -18.13 26.13
C GLY A 350 3.70 -18.36 27.37
N GLY A 351 2.41 -18.54 27.16
CA GLY A 351 1.41 -18.80 28.20
C GLY A 351 0.83 -17.52 28.85
N TYR A 352 -0.16 -17.74 29.72
CA TYR A 352 -1.02 -16.68 30.28
C TYR A 352 -0.85 -16.52 31.80
N SER A 353 0.05 -17.28 32.43
CA SER A 353 0.30 -17.13 33.87
C SER A 353 0.86 -15.73 34.17
N PRO A 354 0.61 -15.19 35.38
CA PRO A 354 1.14 -13.88 35.77
C PRO A 354 2.65 -13.76 35.59
N GLN A 355 3.41 -14.83 35.84
CA GLN A 355 4.87 -14.88 35.66
C GLN A 355 5.24 -14.69 34.19
N ARG A 356 4.58 -15.40 33.27
CA ARG A 356 4.86 -15.32 31.82
C ARG A 356 4.48 -13.95 31.25
N VAL A 357 3.36 -13.40 31.67
CA VAL A 357 2.94 -12.03 31.32
C VAL A 357 3.98 -11.02 31.82
N ALA A 358 4.42 -11.16 33.08
CA ALA A 358 5.44 -10.29 33.67
C ALA A 358 6.77 -10.35 32.92
N LEU A 359 7.22 -11.54 32.49
CA LEU A 359 8.44 -11.70 31.68
C LEU A 359 8.33 -10.90 30.36
N ARG A 360 7.27 -11.07 29.59
CA ARG A 360 7.09 -10.36 28.32
C ARG A 360 6.97 -8.85 28.51
N ARG A 361 6.20 -8.40 29.53
CA ARG A 361 6.10 -6.97 29.85
C ARG A 361 7.45 -6.38 30.31
N ALA A 362 8.24 -7.13 31.06
CA ALA A 362 9.59 -6.69 31.44
C ALA A 362 10.51 -6.55 30.21
N ILE A 363 10.49 -7.51 29.31
CA ILE A 363 11.25 -7.42 28.04
C ILE A 363 10.78 -6.19 27.25
N ASN A 364 9.45 -5.96 27.13
CA ASN A 364 8.90 -4.79 26.44
C ASN A 364 9.36 -3.46 27.06
N LEU A 365 9.44 -3.36 28.39
CA LEU A 365 9.95 -2.20 29.10
C LEU A 365 11.47 -2.01 28.95
N GLY A 366 12.21 -3.05 28.62
CA GLY A 366 13.64 -3.03 28.37
C GLY A 366 14.03 -2.42 27.03
N PHE A 367 13.15 -2.44 26.01
CA PHE A 367 13.44 -1.86 24.72
C PHE A 367 13.57 -0.34 24.77
N ASP A 368 14.73 0.20 24.41
CA ASP A 368 14.94 1.63 24.20
C ASP A 368 14.49 2.03 22.80
N THR A 369 13.18 2.31 22.66
CA THR A 369 12.57 2.69 21.37
C THR A 369 13.19 3.98 20.81
N ALA A 370 13.62 4.93 21.65
CA ALA A 370 14.24 6.17 21.19
C ALA A 370 15.62 5.88 20.56
N GLU A 371 16.42 5.00 21.18
CA GLU A 371 17.71 4.57 20.62
C GLU A 371 17.51 3.79 19.31
N ILE A 372 16.52 2.90 19.25
CA ILE A 372 16.17 2.16 18.03
C ILE A 372 15.83 3.14 16.87
N ILE A 373 15.01 4.15 17.15
CA ILE A 373 14.65 5.17 16.16
C ILE A 373 15.89 5.93 15.68
N ARG A 374 16.80 6.26 16.58
CA ARG A 374 18.02 6.98 16.24
C ARG A 374 19.01 6.12 15.45
N THR A 375 19.28 4.89 15.87
CA THR A 375 20.37 4.05 15.34
C THR A 375 19.94 3.21 14.14
N TYR A 376 18.80 2.55 14.22
CA TYR A 376 18.29 1.67 13.16
C TYR A 376 17.46 2.44 12.11
N TYR A 377 16.51 3.28 12.56
CA TYR A 377 15.64 4.00 11.64
C TYR A 377 16.22 5.35 11.16
N LYS A 378 17.36 5.79 11.67
CA LYS A 378 17.96 7.09 11.29
C LYS A 378 16.95 8.23 11.36
N PHE A 379 16.18 8.28 12.45
CA PHE A 379 15.06 9.21 12.66
C PHE A 379 13.89 9.09 11.67
N GLN A 380 13.85 8.02 10.84
CA GLN A 380 12.75 7.79 9.89
C GLN A 380 11.66 6.88 10.49
N ALA A 381 11.34 7.05 11.76
CA ALA A 381 10.27 6.37 12.48
C ALA A 381 9.86 7.16 13.74
N PHE A 382 8.75 6.76 14.35
CA PHE A 382 8.31 7.26 15.66
C PHE A 382 7.70 6.12 16.48
N PRO A 383 7.64 6.25 17.84
CA PRO A 383 7.24 5.15 18.71
C PRO A 383 5.79 4.71 18.47
N ALA A 384 5.57 3.42 18.28
CA ALA A 384 4.24 2.84 18.29
C ALA A 384 3.70 2.72 19.73
N GLN A 385 2.43 3.00 19.94
CA GLN A 385 1.75 2.90 21.23
C GLN A 385 0.84 1.69 21.34
N ALA A 386 0.41 1.16 20.21
CA ALA A 386 -0.50 0.02 20.07
C ALA A 386 -0.34 -0.58 18.66
N ILE A 387 -1.14 -1.59 18.34
CA ILE A 387 -1.17 -2.20 17.00
C ILE A 387 -1.79 -1.28 15.94
N SER A 388 -2.65 -0.33 16.36
CA SER A 388 -3.33 0.61 15.44
C SER A 388 -2.31 1.47 14.69
N MET A 389 -2.44 1.52 13.36
CA MET A 389 -1.50 2.20 12.46
C MET A 389 -1.98 3.59 12.06
N PRO A 390 -1.07 4.54 11.79
CA PRO A 390 -1.43 5.87 11.26
C PRO A 390 -2.28 5.76 10.00
N GLY A 391 -3.32 6.60 9.88
CA GLY A 391 -4.21 6.60 8.71
C GLY A 391 -5.29 5.51 8.72
N VAL A 392 -5.23 4.54 9.63
CA VAL A 392 -6.22 3.48 9.79
C VAL A 392 -7.27 3.88 10.82
N TYR A 393 -8.52 3.47 10.61
CA TYR A 393 -9.63 3.77 11.53
C TYR A 393 -9.31 3.33 12.97
N GLY A 394 -9.55 4.22 13.92
CA GLY A 394 -9.28 3.98 15.34
C GLY A 394 -7.84 4.30 15.78
N TYR A 395 -6.96 4.78 14.90
CA TYR A 395 -5.67 5.32 15.29
C TYR A 395 -5.83 6.63 16.07
N ASP A 396 -5.12 6.75 17.20
CA ASP A 396 -5.11 7.97 18.02
C ASP A 396 -3.64 8.43 18.23
N PRO A 397 -3.22 9.54 17.58
CA PRO A 397 -1.84 10.05 17.72
C PRO A 397 -1.52 10.56 19.12
N LYS A 398 -2.54 10.80 19.96
CA LYS A 398 -2.40 11.23 21.35
C LYS A 398 -2.35 10.06 22.34
N LEU A 399 -2.64 8.84 21.88
CA LEU A 399 -2.59 7.65 22.74
C LEU A 399 -1.20 7.52 23.39
N ARG A 400 -1.17 7.26 24.69
CA ARG A 400 0.04 6.91 25.44
C ARG A 400 -0.27 5.67 26.28
N THR A 401 0.59 4.66 26.15
CA THR A 401 0.39 3.36 26.80
C THR A 401 1.68 2.89 27.45
N GLU A 402 1.60 1.82 28.26
CA GLU A 402 2.79 1.16 28.80
C GLU A 402 3.74 0.67 27.68
N ASN A 403 3.20 0.30 26.53
CA ASN A 403 4.02 -0.11 25.39
C ASN A 403 5.02 0.95 24.93
N GLY A 404 4.69 2.24 25.05
CA GLY A 404 5.58 3.35 24.72
C GLY A 404 6.63 3.69 25.78
N LEU A 405 6.62 3.01 26.93
CA LEU A 405 7.55 3.28 28.03
C LEU A 405 8.83 2.45 27.87
N THR A 406 9.96 3.06 28.25
CA THR A 406 11.24 2.41 28.43
C THR A 406 11.66 2.58 29.89
N SER A 407 11.88 1.48 30.62
CA SER A 407 12.33 1.53 32.02
C SER A 407 12.95 0.21 32.48
N VAL A 408 14.26 0.12 32.39
CA VAL A 408 15.02 -1.03 32.87
C VAL A 408 14.78 -1.27 34.37
N ALA A 409 14.69 -0.21 35.19
CA ALA A 409 14.44 -0.33 36.63
C ALA A 409 13.08 -0.99 36.92
N ARG A 410 12.00 -0.53 36.27
CA ARG A 410 10.66 -1.16 36.39
C ARG A 410 10.63 -2.59 35.86
N ALA A 411 11.33 -2.85 34.74
CA ALA A 411 11.45 -4.19 34.18
C ALA A 411 12.12 -5.16 35.16
N LYS A 412 13.26 -4.77 35.78
CA LYS A 412 13.96 -5.59 36.77
C LYS A 412 13.09 -5.83 38.03
N ALA A 413 12.45 -4.80 38.54
CA ALA A 413 11.55 -4.93 39.70
C ALA A 413 10.37 -5.89 39.40
N LEU A 414 9.82 -5.84 38.16
CA LEU A 414 8.77 -6.76 37.74
C LEU A 414 9.28 -8.21 37.68
N LEU A 415 10.48 -8.43 37.12
CA LEU A 415 11.11 -9.75 37.07
C LEU A 415 11.35 -10.31 38.49
N ASP A 416 11.91 -9.49 39.38
CA ASP A 416 12.17 -9.86 40.77
C ASP A 416 10.87 -10.27 41.49
N GLN A 417 9.82 -9.48 41.36
CA GLN A 417 8.49 -9.72 41.94
C GLN A 417 7.90 -11.08 41.53
N TYR A 418 8.16 -11.53 40.30
CA TYR A 418 7.62 -12.78 39.77
C TYR A 418 8.63 -13.94 39.79
N GLY A 419 9.74 -13.80 40.51
CA GLY A 419 10.66 -14.88 40.82
C GLY A 419 11.72 -15.16 39.75
N TYR A 420 11.88 -14.27 38.77
CA TYR A 420 13.00 -14.33 37.83
C TYR A 420 14.24 -13.70 38.47
N VAL A 421 14.98 -14.45 39.26
CA VAL A 421 16.13 -13.98 40.03
C VAL A 421 17.36 -14.85 39.77
N PRO A 422 18.60 -14.31 39.84
CA PRO A 422 19.81 -15.12 39.75
C PRO A 422 19.91 -16.11 40.91
N ARG A 423 20.19 -17.40 40.63
CA ARG A 423 20.28 -18.45 41.65
C ARG A 423 21.60 -19.21 41.67
N HIS A 424 22.35 -19.17 40.57
CA HIS A 424 23.55 -19.99 40.39
C HIS A 424 24.86 -19.20 40.49
N GLY A 425 24.88 -18.09 41.24
CA GLY A 425 26.07 -17.27 41.45
C GLY A 425 26.53 -16.49 40.20
N THR A 426 25.71 -16.42 39.17
CA THR A 426 25.93 -15.61 37.98
C THR A 426 25.08 -14.36 38.03
N ARG A 427 25.32 -13.41 37.10
CA ARG A 427 24.42 -12.25 36.95
C ARG A 427 23.10 -12.59 36.27
N TRP A 428 23.04 -13.73 35.59
CA TRP A 428 21.93 -14.11 34.74
C TRP A 428 20.73 -14.60 35.55
N ARG A 429 19.54 -14.19 35.13
CA ARG A 429 18.29 -14.59 35.77
C ARG A 429 17.93 -16.01 35.42
N ASP A 430 17.31 -16.70 36.36
CA ASP A 430 16.68 -18.00 36.17
C ASP A 430 15.15 -17.86 36.09
N ASN A 431 14.50 -18.87 35.50
CA ASN A 431 13.06 -19.04 35.60
C ASN A 431 12.61 -19.23 37.06
N PRO A 432 11.32 -18.99 37.41
CA PRO A 432 10.81 -19.21 38.76
C PRO A 432 11.03 -20.62 39.32
N ASP A 433 11.11 -21.64 38.44
CA ASP A 433 11.41 -23.02 38.77
C ASP A 433 12.92 -23.31 39.01
N GLY A 434 13.78 -22.32 38.80
CA GLY A 434 15.24 -22.43 38.98
C GLY A 434 15.98 -22.89 37.72
N SER A 435 15.31 -23.16 36.62
CA SER A 435 15.98 -23.46 35.34
C SER A 435 16.55 -22.16 34.70
N PRO A 436 17.64 -22.22 33.93
CA PRO A 436 18.22 -21.06 33.28
C PRO A 436 17.22 -20.33 32.37
N LEU A 437 17.13 -19.00 32.46
CA LEU A 437 16.31 -18.18 31.57
C LEU A 437 17.13 -17.79 30.34
N VAL A 438 16.81 -18.36 29.21
CA VAL A 438 17.43 -18.05 27.89
C VAL A 438 16.34 -17.69 26.91
N ILE A 439 16.43 -16.51 26.30
CA ILE A 439 15.53 -16.07 25.24
C ILE A 439 16.18 -16.31 23.88
N GLU A 440 15.53 -17.11 23.04
CA GLU A 440 15.97 -17.36 21.66
C GLU A 440 15.29 -16.38 20.71
N ILE A 441 16.12 -15.66 19.90
CA ILE A 441 15.67 -14.69 18.91
C ILE A 441 15.91 -15.27 17.53
N SER A 442 14.88 -15.40 16.73
CA SER A 442 14.99 -15.70 15.29
C SER A 442 15.49 -14.47 14.55
N THR A 443 16.46 -14.66 13.64
CA THR A 443 17.14 -13.58 12.92
C THR A 443 17.60 -14.04 11.54
N GLU A 444 17.89 -13.10 10.61
CA GLU A 444 18.34 -13.35 9.26
C GLU A 444 19.86 -13.06 9.10
N PRO A 445 20.55 -13.66 8.10
CA PRO A 445 21.99 -13.49 7.91
C PRO A 445 22.36 -12.21 7.12
N ASP A 446 21.63 -11.10 7.32
CA ASP A 446 21.88 -9.83 6.64
C ASP A 446 22.37 -8.73 7.60
N GLN A 447 22.81 -7.59 7.04
CA GLN A 447 23.36 -6.49 7.83
C GLN A 447 22.33 -5.81 8.72
N ARG A 448 21.07 -5.69 8.30
CA ARG A 448 20.01 -5.05 9.08
C ARG A 448 19.64 -5.89 10.28
N SER A 449 19.56 -7.20 10.09
CA SER A 449 19.29 -8.16 11.16
C SER A 449 20.39 -8.15 12.23
N ARG A 450 21.67 -7.96 11.84
CA ARG A 450 22.76 -7.79 12.83
C ARG A 450 22.58 -6.57 13.74
N ILE A 451 22.06 -5.45 13.21
CA ILE A 451 21.74 -4.28 14.06
C ILE A 451 20.60 -4.61 15.03
N TRP A 452 19.61 -5.38 14.58
CA TRP A 452 18.55 -5.87 15.47
C TRP A 452 19.07 -6.84 16.53
N ASP A 453 20.00 -7.72 16.20
CA ASP A 453 20.64 -8.64 17.14
C ASP A 453 21.38 -7.87 18.24
N GLU A 454 22.10 -6.80 17.89
CA GLU A 454 22.76 -5.91 18.85
C GLU A 454 21.75 -5.20 19.77
N ILE A 455 20.61 -4.76 19.24
CA ILE A 455 19.52 -4.15 20.01
C ILE A 455 18.93 -5.17 20.99
N TYR A 456 18.64 -6.40 20.55
CA TYR A 456 18.15 -7.45 21.44
C TYR A 456 19.17 -7.84 22.50
N GLN A 457 20.43 -8.03 22.12
CA GLN A 457 21.50 -8.34 23.06
C GLN A 457 21.60 -7.28 24.15
N LYS A 458 21.64 -6.00 23.76
CA LYS A 458 21.71 -4.88 24.70
C LYS A 458 20.48 -4.81 25.62
N THR A 459 19.29 -5.02 25.06
CA THR A 459 18.03 -5.01 25.82
C THR A 459 17.99 -6.11 26.88
N LEU A 460 18.32 -7.35 26.48
CA LEU A 460 18.27 -8.50 27.39
C LEU A 460 19.42 -8.50 28.40
N ASP A 461 20.61 -8.05 27.99
CA ASP A 461 21.76 -7.85 28.90
C ASP A 461 21.46 -6.83 30.00
N ALA A 462 20.77 -5.74 29.67
CA ALA A 462 20.33 -4.73 30.61
C ALA A 462 19.33 -5.29 31.65
N LEU A 463 18.63 -6.35 31.34
CA LEU A 463 17.68 -7.05 32.21
C LEU A 463 18.31 -8.27 32.92
N ASP A 464 19.59 -8.55 32.71
CA ASP A 464 20.30 -9.73 33.20
C ASP A 464 19.67 -11.05 32.64
N ILE A 465 19.16 -11.02 31.42
CA ILE A 465 18.57 -12.18 30.70
C ILE A 465 19.52 -12.63 29.62
N HIS A 466 19.83 -13.93 29.59
CA HIS A 466 20.67 -14.50 28.57
C HIS A 466 19.89 -14.63 27.25
N CYS A 467 20.50 -14.22 26.10
CA CYS A 467 19.90 -14.44 24.79
C CYS A 467 20.78 -15.31 23.88
N ARG A 468 20.13 -15.90 22.89
CA ARG A 468 20.76 -16.69 21.85
C ARG A 468 20.05 -16.39 20.52
N PHE A 469 20.82 -16.35 19.43
CA PHE A 469 20.30 -16.08 18.08
C PHE A 469 20.19 -17.36 17.25
N LYS A 470 19.03 -17.56 16.62
CA LYS A 470 18.77 -18.63 15.65
C LYS A 470 18.74 -18.01 14.25
N VAL A 471 19.87 -18.13 13.55
CA VAL A 471 20.06 -17.53 12.23
C VAL A 471 19.49 -18.47 11.15
N ALA A 472 18.55 -17.96 10.33
CA ALA A 472 18.06 -18.64 9.12
C ALA A 472 17.55 -17.60 8.12
N LYS A 473 17.33 -17.98 6.84
CA LYS A 473 16.75 -17.09 5.84
C LYS A 473 15.29 -16.76 6.17
N PHE A 474 14.81 -15.61 5.73
CA PHE A 474 13.43 -15.15 5.98
C PHE A 474 12.34 -16.19 5.66
N PRO A 475 12.35 -16.90 4.50
CA PRO A 475 11.32 -17.92 4.22
C PRO A 475 11.32 -19.06 5.23
N ASP A 476 12.49 -19.46 5.73
CA ASP A 476 12.61 -20.53 6.75
C ASP A 476 12.11 -20.05 8.11
N GLN A 477 12.45 -18.78 8.51
CA GLN A 477 11.94 -18.16 9.73
C GLN A 477 10.42 -18.00 9.67
N PHE A 478 9.88 -17.54 8.53
CA PHE A 478 8.44 -17.38 8.33
C PHE A 478 7.70 -18.72 8.41
N LYS A 479 8.23 -19.76 7.75
CA LYS A 479 7.71 -21.12 7.86
C LYS A 479 7.74 -21.64 9.30
N ALA A 480 8.85 -21.40 10.02
CA ALA A 480 8.97 -21.78 11.43
C ALA A 480 7.96 -21.03 12.31
N ALA A 481 7.75 -19.73 12.06
CA ALA A 481 6.78 -18.93 12.80
C ALA A 481 5.34 -19.42 12.56
N ARG A 482 4.96 -19.70 11.31
CA ARG A 482 3.66 -20.32 10.99
C ARG A 482 3.47 -21.67 11.66
N ALA A 483 4.51 -22.49 11.74
CA ALA A 483 4.49 -23.78 12.42
C ALA A 483 4.55 -23.69 13.96
N GLY A 484 4.79 -22.49 14.54
CA GLY A 484 5.00 -22.30 15.99
C GLY A 484 6.35 -22.79 16.50
N SER A 485 7.35 -22.96 15.62
CA SER A 485 8.69 -23.49 15.94
C SER A 485 9.73 -22.36 16.12
N TYR A 486 9.37 -21.33 16.88
CA TYR A 486 10.21 -20.19 17.23
C TYR A 486 9.89 -19.73 18.67
N MET A 487 10.72 -18.85 19.24
CA MET A 487 10.45 -18.25 20.54
C MET A 487 10.11 -16.76 20.41
N SER A 488 10.98 -15.97 19.78
CA SER A 488 10.76 -14.55 19.49
C SER A 488 11.31 -14.18 18.11
N TRP A 489 10.65 -13.26 17.43
CA TRP A 489 11.04 -12.76 16.11
C TRP A 489 10.51 -11.36 15.87
N SER A 490 11.25 -10.52 15.12
CA SER A 490 10.80 -9.17 14.75
C SER A 490 10.48 -9.09 13.26
N LEU A 491 9.35 -8.45 12.94
CA LEU A 491 8.96 -8.17 11.55
C LEU A 491 8.16 -6.86 11.44
N GLY A 492 8.03 -6.38 10.21
CA GLY A 492 7.15 -5.27 9.87
C GLY A 492 5.81 -5.79 9.37
N GLU A 493 4.73 -5.11 9.76
CA GLU A 493 3.37 -5.38 9.30
C GLU A 493 2.80 -4.10 8.69
N SER A 494 2.11 -4.20 7.56
CA SER A 494 1.50 -3.07 6.87
C SER A 494 0.00 -3.30 6.70
N ALA A 495 -0.80 -2.26 6.91
CA ALA A 495 -2.22 -2.36 6.64
C ALA A 495 -2.50 -2.37 5.13
N THR A 496 -3.44 -3.20 4.70
CA THR A 496 -3.86 -3.33 3.30
C THR A 496 -4.93 -2.31 2.90
N GLY A 497 -5.59 -1.70 3.88
CA GLY A 497 -6.66 -0.72 3.69
C GLY A 497 -6.91 0.14 4.93
N PRO A 498 -7.90 1.02 4.89
CA PRO A 498 -8.22 1.94 5.98
C PRO A 498 -8.90 1.26 7.19
N ASP A 499 -9.27 0.00 7.05
CA ASP A 499 -9.90 -0.77 8.13
C ASP A 499 -8.85 -1.54 8.95
N PRO A 500 -8.93 -1.53 10.30
CA PRO A 500 -7.95 -2.19 11.16
C PRO A 500 -8.11 -3.71 11.26
N SER A 501 -9.14 -4.31 10.63
CA SER A 501 -9.48 -5.72 10.83
C SER A 501 -8.34 -6.67 10.48
N ASP A 502 -7.61 -6.40 9.37
CA ASP A 502 -6.45 -7.21 8.96
C ASP A 502 -5.35 -7.16 10.02
N THR A 503 -5.02 -5.97 10.51
CA THR A 503 -3.98 -5.80 11.53
C THR A 503 -4.40 -6.42 12.86
N LEU A 504 -5.66 -6.25 13.27
CA LEU A 504 -6.19 -6.84 14.50
C LEU A 504 -6.28 -8.37 14.44
N ARG A 505 -6.27 -8.96 13.24
CA ARG A 505 -6.21 -10.39 13.03
C ARG A 505 -4.92 -11.03 13.58
N MET A 506 -3.85 -10.23 13.75
CA MET A 506 -2.62 -10.66 14.46
C MET A 506 -2.87 -11.09 15.92
N GLY A 507 -3.97 -10.68 16.54
CA GLY A 507 -4.39 -11.12 17.87
C GLY A 507 -5.52 -12.15 17.88
N TYR A 508 -6.12 -12.47 16.73
CA TYR A 508 -7.28 -13.35 16.62
C TYR A 508 -6.87 -14.82 16.73
N GLY A 509 -7.40 -15.52 17.74
CA GLY A 509 -6.98 -16.88 18.08
C GLY A 509 -7.13 -17.90 16.94
N PRO A 510 -8.26 -17.95 16.21
CA PRO A 510 -8.44 -18.85 15.07
C PRO A 510 -7.47 -18.61 13.91
N ALA A 511 -6.86 -17.44 13.79
CA ALA A 511 -5.83 -17.14 12.79
C ALA A 511 -4.40 -17.57 13.20
N ALA A 512 -4.25 -18.32 14.30
CA ALA A 512 -2.95 -18.81 14.79
C ALA A 512 -2.22 -19.67 13.75
N GLY A 513 -0.99 -19.25 13.40
CA GLY A 513 -0.19 -19.90 12.36
C GLY A 513 -0.47 -19.41 10.94
N ALA A 514 -1.43 -18.49 10.77
CA ALA A 514 -1.63 -17.67 9.58
C ALA A 514 -1.18 -16.22 9.88
N ASP A 515 -2.12 -15.28 10.05
CA ASP A 515 -1.80 -13.88 10.37
C ASP A 515 -1.39 -13.70 11.84
N ASN A 516 -1.94 -14.51 12.74
CA ASN A 516 -1.55 -14.52 14.15
C ASN A 516 -0.32 -15.42 14.40
N LEU A 517 0.85 -14.92 14.03
CA LEU A 517 2.10 -15.62 14.25
C LEU A 517 2.46 -15.72 15.74
N SER A 518 2.03 -14.76 16.58
CA SER A 518 2.22 -14.82 18.04
C SER A 518 1.47 -15.99 18.68
N ARG A 519 0.46 -16.54 18.00
CA ARG A 519 -0.42 -17.63 18.49
C ARG A 519 -1.17 -17.25 19.76
N PHE A 520 -1.43 -15.95 19.94
CA PHE A 520 -2.26 -15.43 21.01
C PHE A 520 -3.70 -15.94 20.88
N LYS A 521 -4.29 -16.43 21.96
CA LYS A 521 -5.63 -17.00 21.99
C LYS A 521 -6.34 -16.53 23.27
N LEU A 522 -7.28 -15.63 23.12
CA LEU A 522 -8.08 -15.12 24.23
C LEU A 522 -9.53 -14.96 23.78
N ALA A 523 -10.45 -15.75 24.34
CA ALA A 523 -11.86 -15.74 23.95
C ALA A 523 -12.48 -14.33 23.93
N ALA A 524 -12.17 -13.50 24.96
CA ALA A 524 -12.67 -12.13 25.01
C ALA A 524 -12.16 -11.25 23.85
N TYR A 525 -10.93 -11.48 23.34
CA TYR A 525 -10.41 -10.79 22.17
C TYR A 525 -11.11 -11.29 20.90
N ASP A 526 -11.28 -12.60 20.78
CA ASP A 526 -11.89 -13.24 19.61
C ASP A 526 -13.36 -12.81 19.43
N GLU A 527 -14.11 -12.73 20.52
CA GLU A 527 -15.49 -12.22 20.51
C GLU A 527 -15.56 -10.74 20.07
N MET A 528 -14.66 -9.89 20.59
CA MET A 528 -14.58 -8.49 20.17
C MET A 528 -14.16 -8.34 18.70
N TYR A 529 -13.22 -9.18 18.22
CA TYR A 529 -12.79 -9.18 16.82
C TYR A 529 -13.96 -9.50 15.88
N LEU A 530 -14.75 -10.54 16.18
CA LEU A 530 -15.92 -10.89 15.37
C LEU A 530 -16.98 -9.80 15.41
N LYS A 531 -17.25 -9.25 16.61
CA LYS A 531 -18.27 -8.20 16.78
C LYS A 531 -17.90 -6.93 16.01
N GLN A 532 -16.65 -6.45 16.12
CA GLN A 532 -16.23 -5.20 15.46
C GLN A 532 -16.29 -5.30 13.93
N ASN A 533 -16.15 -6.49 13.35
CA ASN A 533 -16.26 -6.70 11.90
C ASN A 533 -17.71 -6.53 11.38
N GLN A 534 -18.71 -6.76 12.21
CA GLN A 534 -20.12 -6.79 11.82
C GLN A 534 -20.86 -5.47 12.06
N ILE A 535 -20.28 -4.55 12.84
CA ILE A 535 -20.91 -3.26 13.16
C ILE A 535 -20.28 -2.11 12.34
N PRO A 536 -21.06 -1.06 12.02
CA PRO A 536 -20.55 0.11 11.31
C PRO A 536 -19.56 0.91 12.17
N ASP A 537 -18.83 1.81 11.52
CA ASP A 537 -17.95 2.76 12.20
C ASP A 537 -18.77 3.67 13.13
N GLY A 538 -18.19 3.96 14.29
CA GLY A 538 -18.84 4.77 15.31
C GLY A 538 -18.26 4.53 16.72
N PRO A 539 -18.85 5.16 17.74
CA PRO A 539 -18.34 5.10 19.12
C PRO A 539 -18.26 3.67 19.69
N GLU A 540 -19.22 2.81 19.36
CA GLU A 540 -19.22 1.41 19.84
C GLU A 540 -18.03 0.64 19.25
N ARG A 541 -17.80 0.73 17.94
CA ARG A 541 -16.66 0.09 17.31
C ARG A 541 -15.33 0.62 17.84
N LEU A 542 -15.18 1.95 17.98
CA LEU A 542 -13.98 2.57 18.55
C LEU A 542 -13.71 2.06 19.98
N GLN A 543 -14.74 1.84 20.78
CA GLN A 543 -14.59 1.27 22.12
C GLN A 543 -14.05 -0.17 22.06
N LEU A 544 -14.57 -1.01 21.17
CA LEU A 544 -14.07 -2.37 20.98
C LEU A 544 -12.60 -2.35 20.53
N LEU A 545 -12.22 -1.51 19.56
CA LEU A 545 -10.85 -1.37 19.10
C LEU A 545 -9.89 -0.97 20.24
N ARG A 546 -10.30 -0.04 21.10
CA ARG A 546 -9.52 0.37 22.29
C ARG A 546 -9.36 -0.77 23.30
N GLN A 547 -10.41 -1.54 23.54
CA GLN A 547 -10.37 -2.70 24.45
C GLN A 547 -9.45 -3.80 23.89
N MET A 548 -9.52 -4.08 22.60
CA MET A 548 -8.64 -5.05 21.93
C MET A 548 -7.18 -4.64 22.03
N ASN A 549 -6.87 -3.37 21.74
CA ASN A 549 -5.51 -2.83 21.94
C ASN A 549 -5.03 -2.97 23.41
N ALA A 550 -5.90 -2.67 24.37
CA ALA A 550 -5.57 -2.79 25.78
C ALA A 550 -5.24 -4.23 26.18
N LEU A 551 -5.95 -5.23 25.63
CA LEU A 551 -5.66 -6.65 25.88
C LEU A 551 -4.30 -7.06 25.31
N LEU A 552 -3.97 -6.65 24.08
CA LEU A 552 -2.66 -6.94 23.47
C LEU A 552 -1.51 -6.32 24.30
N ILE A 553 -1.70 -5.11 24.82
CA ILE A 553 -0.70 -4.47 25.69
C ILE A 553 -0.60 -5.20 27.04
N ALA A 554 -1.72 -5.55 27.67
CA ALA A 554 -1.76 -6.17 28.98
C ALA A 554 -1.13 -7.58 28.99
N TYR A 555 -1.44 -8.40 28.00
CA TYR A 555 -0.90 -9.76 27.89
C TYR A 555 0.46 -9.81 27.19
N ALA A 556 0.82 -8.75 26.47
CA ALA A 556 2.10 -8.57 25.78
C ALA A 556 2.49 -9.77 24.88
N PRO A 557 1.62 -10.26 23.96
CA PRO A 557 2.05 -11.29 23.02
C PRO A 557 3.05 -10.74 21.99
N MET A 558 3.22 -9.43 21.95
CA MET A 558 4.17 -8.71 21.11
C MET A 558 4.54 -7.35 21.72
N LYS A 559 5.65 -6.78 21.28
CA LYS A 559 6.03 -5.37 21.47
C LYS A 559 5.76 -4.61 20.20
N PHE A 560 4.98 -3.53 20.28
CA PHE A 560 4.85 -2.56 19.18
C PHE A 560 6.03 -1.58 19.28
N ILE A 561 6.88 -1.53 18.28
CA ILE A 561 8.16 -0.81 18.35
C ILE A 561 8.02 0.58 17.74
N ALA A 562 7.73 0.64 16.45
CA ALA A 562 7.72 1.90 15.73
C ALA A 562 6.80 1.84 14.50
N HIS A 563 6.29 3.02 14.11
CA HIS A 563 5.75 3.30 12.79
C HIS A 563 6.81 4.04 11.98
N ARG A 564 7.00 3.65 10.72
CA ARG A 564 7.99 4.28 9.84
C ARG A 564 7.46 5.56 9.22
N TYR A 565 8.37 6.42 8.77
CA TYR A 565 8.05 7.46 7.81
C TYR A 565 8.40 7.00 6.40
N VAL A 566 7.54 7.32 5.46
CA VAL A 566 7.85 7.39 4.04
C VAL A 566 8.37 8.80 3.75
N ILE A 567 9.36 8.88 2.89
CA ILE A 567 9.94 10.13 2.42
C ILE A 567 9.90 10.13 0.91
N ASP A 568 9.06 10.98 0.36
CA ASP A 568 8.99 11.22 -1.06
C ASP A 568 9.64 12.56 -1.39
N MET A 569 10.27 12.64 -2.54
CA MET A 569 10.93 13.85 -3.01
C MET A 569 10.50 14.19 -4.43
N ALA A 570 10.20 15.45 -4.65
CA ALA A 570 9.80 15.96 -5.96
C ALA A 570 10.57 17.23 -6.31
N TYR A 571 10.89 17.42 -7.58
CA TYR A 571 11.36 18.69 -8.06
C TYR A 571 10.24 19.74 -8.01
N PRO A 572 10.57 21.06 -7.90
CA PRO A 572 9.58 22.11 -7.69
C PRO A 572 8.59 22.29 -8.86
N TRP A 573 8.90 21.76 -10.05
CA TRP A 573 7.99 21.76 -11.20
C TRP A 573 6.94 20.65 -11.16
N VAL A 574 7.05 19.65 -10.25
CA VAL A 574 5.99 18.67 -9.98
C VAL A 574 4.97 19.33 -9.06
N ARG A 575 3.81 19.66 -9.61
CA ARG A 575 2.74 20.38 -8.92
C ARG A 575 1.69 19.41 -8.40
N TYR A 576 1.02 19.78 -7.30
CA TYR A 576 -0.13 19.09 -6.73
C TYR A 576 0.16 17.69 -6.18
N TYR A 577 1.42 17.31 -6.07
CA TYR A 577 1.78 16.07 -5.38
C TYR A 577 1.61 16.26 -3.87
N ARG A 578 0.95 15.29 -3.28
CA ARG A 578 0.86 15.10 -1.84
C ARG A 578 0.83 13.59 -1.60
N HIS A 579 1.69 13.06 -0.74
CA HIS A 579 1.55 11.67 -0.32
C HIS A 579 0.22 11.51 0.40
N TRP A 580 -0.65 10.65 -0.12
CA TRP A 580 -1.97 10.45 0.46
C TRP A 580 -2.19 8.98 0.79
N PRO A 581 -2.62 8.64 2.03
CA PRO A 581 -2.89 7.25 2.40
C PRO A 581 -3.88 6.61 1.44
N PHE A 582 -3.59 5.38 1.01
CA PHE A 582 -4.39 4.57 0.08
C PHE A 582 -4.52 5.10 -1.37
N VAL A 583 -3.95 6.26 -1.70
CA VAL A 583 -3.93 6.86 -3.06
C VAL A 583 -2.51 6.79 -3.66
N ARG A 584 -1.67 5.89 -3.18
CA ARG A 584 -0.29 5.77 -3.67
C ARG A 584 -0.24 5.39 -5.15
N ALA A 585 -1.07 4.45 -5.56
CA ALA A 585 -0.98 3.85 -6.89
C ALA A 585 -1.47 4.77 -8.01
N ASP A 586 -2.49 5.59 -7.80
CA ASP A 586 -3.17 6.35 -8.86
C ASP A 586 -2.96 7.87 -8.79
N PHE A 587 -1.94 8.36 -8.08
CA PHE A 587 -1.68 9.80 -7.90
C PHE A 587 -1.29 10.52 -9.20
N TRP A 588 -0.82 9.80 -10.24
CA TRP A 588 -0.34 10.43 -11.50
C TRP A 588 -1.41 11.28 -12.19
N ARG A 589 -2.68 10.93 -12.02
CA ARG A 589 -3.79 11.73 -12.59
C ARG A 589 -3.92 13.13 -11.99
N TYR A 590 -3.45 13.32 -10.74
CA TYR A 590 -3.60 14.57 -9.98
C TYR A 590 -2.40 15.49 -10.07
N VAL A 591 -1.22 15.00 -10.47
CA VAL A 591 -0.02 15.81 -10.58
C VAL A 591 0.04 16.55 -11.91
N ASP A 592 0.65 17.73 -11.90
CA ASP A 592 0.94 18.53 -13.08
C ASP A 592 2.44 18.83 -13.19
N ILE A 593 2.93 19.09 -14.40
CA ILE A 593 4.32 19.47 -14.68
C ILE A 593 4.36 20.92 -15.16
N ASP A 594 4.93 21.81 -14.34
CA ASP A 594 5.24 23.19 -14.75
C ASP A 594 6.46 23.20 -15.66
N GLN A 595 6.21 23.12 -16.97
CA GLN A 595 7.25 23.09 -17.99
C GLN A 595 8.10 24.37 -18.01
N GLY A 596 7.49 25.52 -17.72
CA GLY A 596 8.21 26.79 -17.66
C GLY A 596 9.21 26.82 -16.49
N LEU A 597 8.80 26.34 -15.32
CA LEU A 597 9.69 26.21 -14.17
C LEU A 597 10.77 25.18 -14.41
N LYS A 598 10.42 24.01 -14.97
CA LYS A 598 11.36 22.93 -15.34
C LYS A 598 12.45 23.43 -16.27
N ALA A 599 12.09 24.11 -17.35
CA ALA A 599 13.03 24.67 -18.32
C ALA A 599 13.98 25.73 -17.71
N ARG A 600 13.49 26.56 -16.79
CA ARG A 600 14.32 27.54 -16.08
C ARG A 600 15.29 26.87 -15.11
N THR A 601 14.82 25.89 -14.34
CA THR A 601 15.63 25.25 -13.28
C THR A 601 16.73 24.34 -13.87
N LEU A 602 16.50 23.69 -15.01
CA LEU A 602 17.50 22.81 -15.64
C LEU A 602 18.58 23.57 -16.44
N ARG A 603 18.41 24.88 -16.67
CA ARG A 603 19.43 25.74 -17.32
C ARG A 603 20.49 26.28 -16.35
N HIS A 604 20.28 26.15 -15.07
CA HIS A 604 21.16 26.56 -13.97
C HIS A 604 21.70 25.36 -13.20
#